data_710c0af0eb1d61735617445d6ddf5538
#
_entry.id   710c0af0eb1d61735617445d6ddf5538
#
_cell.length_a   1.000
_cell.length_b   1.000
_cell.length_c   1.000
_cell.angle_alpha   90.00
_cell.angle_beta   90.00
_cell.angle_gamma   90.00
#
_symmetry.space_group_name_H-M   'P 1'
#
loop_
_entity.id
_entity.type
_entity.pdbx_description
1 polymer ?
#
loop_
_entity_poly.entity_id
_entity_poly.type
_entity_poly.pdbx_seq_one_letter_code
_entity_poly.pdbx_strand_id
1 'polypeptide(L)'
;MTNFEKVGVFMKTFGQNVKQTSSFSSEKINALRISLIKEELDELIEAMNKKDLVEVADALTDILYVTYGAGHAFGINLDACFEEVQNSNMSKLDKDGKPIYNDKGKVMKGPDYFKPDLSKYIK
;
A
#
# COMPACT_ATOMS: atom_id res chain seq x y z
N MET A 1 -16.93 3.92 4.73
CA MET A 1 -15.82 4.57 3.97
C MET A 1 -14.50 3.92 4.34
N THR A 2 -13.75 3.47 3.35
CA THR A 2 -12.43 2.86 3.59
C THR A 2 -11.40 3.92 3.95
N ASN A 3 -10.25 3.49 4.47
CA ASN A 3 -9.15 4.40 4.77
C ASN A 3 -8.65 5.10 3.50
N PHE A 4 -8.56 4.36 2.40
CA PHE A 4 -8.22 4.94 1.11
C PHE A 4 -9.18 6.08 0.72
N GLU A 5 -10.48 5.84 0.86
CA GLU A 5 -11.50 6.86 0.56
C GLU A 5 -11.39 8.08 1.47
N LYS A 6 -11.10 7.87 2.75
CA LYS A 6 -10.89 8.98 3.70
C LYS A 6 -9.74 9.89 3.27
N VAL A 7 -8.65 9.30 2.81
CA VAL A 7 -7.51 10.09 2.31
C VAL A 7 -7.89 10.88 1.06
N GLY A 8 -8.71 10.30 0.19
CA GLY A 8 -9.27 11.03 -0.96
C GLY A 8 -10.07 12.26 -0.54
N VAL A 9 -10.89 12.13 0.50
CA VAL A 9 -11.66 13.25 1.06
C VAL A 9 -10.70 14.33 1.58
N PHE A 10 -9.66 13.94 2.32
CA PHE A 10 -8.66 14.89 2.78
C PHE A 10 -8.04 15.66 1.61
N MET A 11 -7.59 14.95 0.58
CA MET A 11 -6.93 15.56 -0.56
C MET A 11 -7.85 16.57 -1.26
N LYS A 12 -9.11 16.22 -1.49
CA LYS A 12 -10.08 17.12 -2.10
C LYS A 12 -10.34 18.35 -1.23
N THR A 13 -10.46 18.15 0.08
CA THR A 13 -10.72 19.25 1.02
C THR A 13 -9.58 20.26 1.04
N PHE A 14 -8.35 19.77 0.91
CA PHE A 14 -7.15 20.62 0.94
C PHE A 14 -6.62 21.00 -0.44
N GLY A 15 -7.43 20.80 -1.49
CA GLY A 15 -7.13 21.30 -2.83
C GLY A 15 -6.09 20.48 -3.59
N GLN A 16 -5.85 19.24 -3.19
CA GLN A 16 -4.96 18.33 -3.90
C GLN A 16 -5.74 17.54 -4.95
N ASN A 17 -5.09 17.26 -6.08
CA ASN A 17 -5.75 16.58 -7.19
C ASN A 17 -5.92 15.08 -6.91
N VAL A 18 -7.15 14.60 -7.04
CA VAL A 18 -7.51 13.19 -7.00
C VAL A 18 -7.89 12.77 -8.42
N LYS A 19 -7.08 11.95 -9.05
CA LYS A 19 -7.31 11.55 -10.43
C LYS A 19 -8.39 10.47 -10.55
N GLN A 20 -9.18 10.55 -11.58
CA GLN A 20 -10.21 9.57 -11.90
C GLN A 20 -9.71 8.49 -12.87
N THR A 21 -8.64 8.78 -13.62
CA THR A 21 -8.00 7.83 -14.52
C THR A 21 -6.53 7.69 -14.16
N SER A 22 -5.99 6.49 -14.40
CA SER A 22 -4.61 6.18 -14.01
C SER A 22 -3.61 6.84 -14.96
N SER A 23 -2.69 7.59 -14.39
CA SER A 23 -1.56 8.18 -15.13
C SER A 23 -0.54 8.71 -14.16
N PHE A 24 0.69 8.88 -14.64
CA PHE A 24 1.67 9.65 -13.87
C PHE A 24 1.25 11.11 -13.82
N SER A 25 1.64 11.78 -12.76
CA SER A 25 1.46 13.21 -12.60
C SER A 25 2.69 13.95 -13.15
N SER A 26 2.82 15.24 -12.83
CA SER A 26 4.04 15.99 -13.15
C SER A 26 5.23 15.39 -12.41
N GLU A 27 6.44 15.63 -12.92
CA GLU A 27 7.66 15.17 -12.24
C GLU A 27 7.72 15.67 -10.80
N LYS A 28 7.28 16.90 -10.57
CA LYS A 28 7.24 17.50 -9.23
C LYS A 28 6.33 16.71 -8.29
N ILE A 29 5.13 16.35 -8.72
CA ILE A 29 4.18 15.59 -7.90
C ILE A 29 4.67 14.15 -7.72
N ASN A 30 5.20 13.53 -8.76
CA ASN A 30 5.74 12.18 -8.66
C ASN A 30 6.86 12.13 -7.61
N ALA A 31 7.79 13.09 -7.67
CA ALA A 31 8.87 13.17 -6.70
C ALA A 31 8.37 13.47 -5.28
N LEU A 32 7.34 14.31 -5.15
CA LEU A 32 6.73 14.62 -3.85
C LEU A 32 6.17 13.35 -3.21
N ARG A 33 5.43 12.54 -3.97
CA ARG A 33 4.81 11.32 -3.43
C ARG A 33 5.85 10.32 -2.95
N ILE A 34 6.96 10.18 -3.67
CA ILE A 34 8.08 9.34 -3.24
C ILE A 34 8.71 9.90 -1.96
N SER A 35 8.98 11.21 -1.93
CA SER A 35 9.64 11.82 -0.77
C SER A 35 8.79 11.74 0.49
N LEU A 36 7.46 11.84 0.39
CA LEU A 36 6.57 11.69 1.53
C LEU A 36 6.66 10.28 2.15
N ILE A 37 6.67 9.25 1.31
CA ILE A 37 6.79 7.86 1.79
C ILE A 37 8.17 7.66 2.44
N LYS A 38 9.22 8.16 1.81
CA LYS A 38 10.58 8.04 2.34
C LYS A 38 10.73 8.75 3.69
N GLU A 39 10.17 9.94 3.81
CA GLU A 39 10.20 10.72 5.06
C GLU A 39 9.56 9.93 6.21
N GLU A 40 8.39 9.32 5.97
CA GLU A 40 7.71 8.52 6.98
C GLU A 40 8.47 7.23 7.31
N LEU A 41 9.12 6.64 6.31
CA LEU A 41 9.99 5.47 6.54
C LEU A 41 11.17 5.85 7.44
N ASP A 42 11.79 7.01 7.21
CA ASP A 42 12.90 7.49 8.04
C ASP A 42 12.43 7.73 9.48
N GLU A 43 11.23 8.27 9.68
CA GLU A 43 10.64 8.45 11.01
C GLU A 43 10.38 7.12 11.70
N LEU A 44 9.94 6.10 10.94
CA LEU A 44 9.75 4.76 11.49
C LEU A 44 11.07 4.17 11.98
N ILE A 45 12.14 4.31 11.19
CA ILE A 45 13.48 3.83 11.59
C ILE A 45 13.93 4.51 12.86
N GLU A 46 13.76 5.81 12.98
CA GLU A 46 14.12 6.56 14.17
C GLU A 46 13.30 6.11 15.39
N ALA A 47 11.98 5.95 15.22
CA ALA A 47 11.10 5.48 16.29
C ALA A 47 11.49 4.08 16.77
N MET A 48 11.86 3.19 15.86
CA MET A 48 12.35 1.85 16.20
C MET A 48 13.64 1.92 17.01
N ASN A 49 14.57 2.79 16.60
CA ASN A 49 15.85 2.97 17.30
C ASN A 49 15.65 3.52 18.71
N LYS A 50 14.66 4.38 18.91
CA LYS A 50 14.29 4.94 20.23
C LYS A 50 13.44 3.98 21.06
N LYS A 51 12.96 2.90 20.46
CA LYS A 51 12.03 1.94 21.08
C LYS A 51 10.77 2.63 21.62
N ASP A 52 10.25 3.61 20.88
CA ASP A 52 9.05 4.35 21.21
C ASP A 52 7.87 3.81 20.38
N LEU A 53 7.05 2.95 21.00
CA LEU A 53 5.93 2.32 20.30
C LEU A 53 4.86 3.30 19.86
N VAL A 54 4.66 4.40 20.57
CA VAL A 54 3.68 5.41 20.14
C VAL A 54 4.15 6.08 18.86
N GLU A 55 5.43 6.43 18.77
CA GLU A 55 6.00 7.00 17.55
C GLU A 55 6.04 5.98 16.41
N VAL A 56 6.25 4.70 16.71
CA VAL A 56 6.15 3.63 15.70
C VAL A 56 4.74 3.56 15.14
N ALA A 57 3.72 3.60 15.99
CA ALA A 57 2.33 3.59 15.54
C ALA A 57 2.01 4.81 14.67
N ASP A 58 2.49 5.98 15.05
CA ASP A 58 2.31 7.21 14.28
C ASP A 58 2.97 7.10 12.90
N ALA A 59 4.23 6.66 12.86
CA ALA A 59 4.96 6.51 11.60
C ALA A 59 4.31 5.48 10.67
N LEU A 60 3.89 4.32 11.19
CA LEU A 60 3.21 3.30 10.40
C LEU A 60 1.89 3.82 9.84
N THR A 61 1.13 4.56 10.65
CA THR A 61 -0.13 5.15 10.22
C THR A 61 0.11 6.17 9.11
N ASP A 62 1.14 7.01 9.27
CA ASP A 62 1.48 8.02 8.28
C ASP A 62 1.99 7.39 6.97
N ILE A 63 2.72 6.27 7.05
CA ILE A 63 3.11 5.51 5.84
C ILE A 63 1.87 5.08 5.06
N LEU A 64 0.86 4.54 5.74
CA LEU A 64 -0.41 4.19 5.10
C LEU A 64 -1.06 5.43 4.48
N TYR A 65 -1.10 6.52 5.21
CA TYR A 65 -1.76 7.75 4.78
C TYR A 65 -1.14 8.30 3.49
N VAL A 66 0.17 8.45 3.46
CA VAL A 66 0.86 9.00 2.28
C VAL A 66 0.88 8.01 1.11
N THR A 67 0.84 6.71 1.38
CA THR A 67 0.72 5.68 0.34
C THR A 67 -0.65 5.76 -0.34
N TYR A 68 -1.73 5.88 0.44
CA TYR A 68 -3.06 6.10 -0.11
C TYR A 68 -3.12 7.40 -0.93
N GLY A 69 -2.44 8.44 -0.43
CA GLY A 69 -2.34 9.70 -1.17
C GLY A 69 -1.69 9.55 -2.53
N ALA A 70 -0.62 8.74 -2.61
CA ALA A 70 0.01 8.43 -3.89
C ALA A 70 -0.95 7.71 -4.83
N GLY A 71 -1.74 6.77 -4.32
CA GLY A 71 -2.77 6.10 -5.11
C GLY A 71 -3.73 7.08 -5.77
N HIS A 72 -4.24 8.04 -5.00
CA HIS A 72 -5.13 9.07 -5.54
C HIS A 72 -4.41 9.99 -6.54
N ALA A 73 -3.17 10.34 -6.27
CA ALA A 73 -2.40 11.21 -7.16
C ALA A 73 -2.17 10.58 -8.54
N PHE A 74 -2.08 9.25 -8.61
CA PHE A 74 -1.87 8.51 -9.85
C PHE A 74 -3.15 7.89 -10.41
N GLY A 75 -4.29 8.07 -9.76
CA GLY A 75 -5.56 7.50 -10.22
C GLY A 75 -5.62 5.98 -10.10
N ILE A 76 -4.97 5.43 -9.09
CA ILE A 76 -4.93 3.98 -8.84
C ILE A 76 -5.87 3.65 -7.69
N ASN A 77 -6.82 2.74 -7.91
CA ASN A 77 -7.72 2.27 -6.86
C ASN A 77 -6.98 1.25 -5.98
N LEU A 78 -6.36 1.74 -4.90
CA LEU A 78 -5.58 0.87 -4.02
C LEU A 78 -6.45 -0.11 -3.23
N ASP A 79 -7.73 0.19 -2.98
CA ASP A 79 -8.63 -0.78 -2.35
C ASP A 79 -8.79 -2.02 -3.24
N ALA A 80 -9.03 -1.82 -4.54
CA ALA A 80 -9.16 -2.92 -5.49
C ALA A 80 -7.84 -3.67 -5.67
N CYS A 81 -6.74 -2.94 -5.76
CA CYS A 81 -5.40 -3.55 -5.86
C CYS A 81 -5.08 -4.39 -4.62
N PHE A 82 -5.41 -3.89 -3.44
CA PHE A 82 -5.17 -4.61 -2.20
C PHE A 82 -5.98 -5.91 -2.16
N GLU A 83 -7.24 -5.87 -2.57
CA GLU A 83 -8.09 -7.08 -2.62
C GLU A 83 -7.50 -8.13 -3.55
N GLU A 84 -7.00 -7.71 -4.70
CA GLU A 84 -6.34 -8.64 -5.64
C GLU A 84 -5.10 -9.28 -5.01
N VAL A 85 -4.27 -8.47 -4.37
CA VAL A 85 -3.06 -8.98 -3.69
C VAL A 85 -3.44 -9.90 -2.53
N GLN A 86 -4.49 -9.57 -1.78
CA GLN A 86 -4.99 -10.41 -0.70
C GLN A 86 -5.41 -11.79 -1.23
N ASN A 87 -6.18 -11.82 -2.31
CA ASN A 87 -6.63 -13.08 -2.91
C ASN A 87 -5.44 -13.90 -3.43
N SER A 88 -4.47 -13.23 -4.06
CA SER A 88 -3.24 -13.87 -4.51
C SER A 88 -2.47 -14.48 -3.32
N ASN A 89 -2.30 -13.71 -2.24
CA ASN A 89 -1.60 -14.19 -1.06
C ASN A 89 -2.29 -15.38 -0.43
N MET A 90 -3.62 -15.36 -0.33
CA MET A 90 -4.37 -16.48 0.23
C MET A 90 -4.33 -17.71 -0.68
N SER A 91 -4.08 -17.54 -1.97
CA SER A 91 -3.94 -18.67 -2.89
C SER A 91 -2.64 -19.45 -2.71
N LYS A 92 -1.74 -18.99 -1.82
CA LYS A 92 -0.51 -19.71 -1.49
C LYS A 92 -0.73 -20.94 -0.62
N LEU A 93 -1.92 -21.12 -0.07
CA LEU A 93 -2.25 -22.28 0.75
C LEU A 93 -2.14 -23.59 -0.03
N ASP A 94 -1.94 -24.71 0.69
CA ASP A 94 -1.93 -26.02 0.05
C ASP A 94 -3.37 -26.50 -0.23
N LYS A 95 -3.50 -27.71 -0.75
CA LYS A 95 -4.81 -28.30 -1.12
C LYS A 95 -5.77 -28.42 0.07
N ASP A 96 -5.22 -28.53 1.27
CA ASP A 96 -6.01 -28.69 2.50
C ASP A 96 -6.27 -27.36 3.19
N GLY A 97 -5.93 -26.25 2.55
CA GLY A 97 -6.10 -24.92 3.12
C GLY A 97 -5.08 -24.57 4.19
N LYS A 98 -3.92 -25.22 4.18
CA LYS A 98 -2.87 -25.00 5.16
C LYS A 98 -1.67 -24.27 4.55
N PRO A 99 -0.95 -23.47 5.35
CA PRO A 99 0.25 -22.79 4.85
C PRO A 99 1.40 -23.75 4.61
N ILE A 100 2.24 -23.41 3.65
CA ILE A 100 3.48 -24.11 3.34
C ILE A 100 4.63 -23.17 3.66
N TYR A 101 5.61 -23.66 4.44
CA TYR A 101 6.78 -22.87 4.85
C TYR A 101 8.07 -23.51 4.34
N ASN A 102 9.08 -22.67 4.08
CA ASN A 102 10.44 -23.16 3.84
C ASN A 102 11.19 -23.30 5.17
N ASP A 103 12.48 -23.70 5.10
CA ASP A 103 13.32 -23.94 6.27
C ASP A 103 13.49 -22.68 7.15
N LYS A 104 13.31 -21.49 6.57
CA LYS A 104 13.45 -20.21 7.28
C LYS A 104 12.13 -19.65 7.77
N GLY A 105 11.04 -20.41 7.64
CA GLY A 105 9.71 -19.96 8.04
C GLY A 105 9.03 -19.02 7.05
N LYS A 106 9.57 -18.90 5.84
CA LYS A 106 8.94 -18.07 4.80
C LYS A 106 7.78 -18.84 4.16
N VAL A 107 6.65 -18.13 3.97
CA VAL A 107 5.47 -18.67 3.28
C VAL A 107 5.81 -18.97 1.82
N MET A 108 5.54 -20.20 1.40
CA MET A 108 5.77 -20.68 0.04
C MET A 108 4.46 -20.74 -0.74
N LYS A 109 4.58 -20.81 -2.07
CA LYS A 109 3.42 -20.86 -2.97
C LYS A 109 2.88 -22.28 -3.04
N GLY A 110 1.57 -22.42 -2.89
CA GLY A 110 0.86 -23.70 -3.03
C GLY A 110 0.52 -24.01 -4.48
N PRO A 111 -0.15 -25.16 -4.72
CA PRO A 111 -0.44 -25.62 -6.08
C PRO A 111 -1.41 -24.75 -6.84
N ASP A 112 -2.30 -24.03 -6.15
CA ASP A 112 -3.31 -23.20 -6.78
C ASP A 112 -2.95 -21.71 -6.76
N TYR A 113 -1.68 -21.40 -6.46
CA TYR A 113 -1.22 -20.02 -6.43
C TYR A 113 -1.42 -19.33 -7.77
N PHE A 114 -1.94 -18.12 -7.73
CA PHE A 114 -1.97 -17.24 -8.89
C PHE A 114 -1.28 -15.91 -8.56
N LYS A 115 -0.56 -15.38 -9.55
CA LYS A 115 0.10 -14.08 -9.45
C LYS A 115 -0.96 -12.98 -9.49
N PRO A 116 -0.85 -11.91 -8.66
CA PRO A 116 -1.81 -10.82 -8.74
C PRO A 116 -1.70 -10.10 -10.09
N ASP A 117 -2.85 -9.78 -10.67
CA ASP A 117 -2.93 -9.01 -11.91
C ASP A 117 -3.52 -7.64 -11.61
N LEU A 118 -2.65 -6.65 -11.45
CA LEU A 118 -3.08 -5.29 -11.14
C LEU A 118 -3.37 -4.46 -12.39
N SER A 119 -3.01 -4.97 -13.58
CA SER A 119 -3.21 -4.24 -14.83
C SER A 119 -4.69 -3.90 -15.09
N LYS A 120 -5.60 -4.76 -14.63
CA LYS A 120 -7.05 -4.54 -14.80
C LYS A 120 -7.58 -3.35 -14.01
N TYR A 121 -6.81 -2.86 -13.03
CA TYR A 121 -7.18 -1.68 -12.22
C TYR A 121 -6.46 -0.41 -12.67
N ILE A 122 -5.64 -0.49 -13.70
CA ILE A 122 -4.94 0.66 -14.29
C ILE A 122 -5.75 1.09 -15.51
N LYS A 123 -6.40 2.22 -15.39
CA LYS A 123 -7.37 2.67 -16.42
C LYS A 123 -7.02 4.03 -16.98
#